data_41e1ed9561ad47076e1110cbb144094f
#
_entry.id   41e1ed9561ad47076e1110cbb144094f
#
_cell.length_a   1.000
_cell.length_b   1.000
_cell.length_c   1.000
_cell.angle_alpha   90.00
_cell.angle_beta   90.00
_cell.angle_gamma   90.00
#
_symmetry.space_group_name_H-M   'P 1'
#
loop_
_entity.id
_entity.type
_entity.pdbx_description
1 polymer ?
#
loop_
_entity_poly.entity_id
_entity_poly.type
_entity_poly.pdbx_seq_one_letter_code
_entity_poly.pdbx_strand_id
1 'polypeptide(L)'
;MSPKVAQRVFLLFNLIAVLAVAYVVHDIVNVTSELANKQPVIPLDTGISYLLLMSVFWLLSLVQFVGRRNKQHFVIRWSSQLVIGWFITSLLLAYFIPVVLQQRLEQAGYIPCDAPQVVSRISRGASLIFVDGQAFSAQDSQPAIQSEQVCGLFASGLSAE
;
A
#
# COMPACT_ATOMS: atom_id res chain seq x y z
N MET A 1 3.29 34.01 -9.45
CA MET A 1 2.48 32.92 -10.01
C MET A 1 1.05 33.42 -10.20
N SER A 2 0.44 33.28 -11.39
CA SER A 2 -0.94 33.74 -11.57
C SER A 2 -1.92 32.84 -10.78
N PRO A 3 -3.01 33.40 -10.24
CA PRO A 3 -3.97 32.63 -9.42
C PRO A 3 -4.58 31.45 -10.18
N LYS A 4 -4.70 31.57 -11.51
CA LYS A 4 -5.19 30.49 -12.38
C LYS A 4 -4.22 29.30 -12.46
N VAL A 5 -2.91 29.54 -12.45
CA VAL A 5 -1.88 28.49 -12.48
C VAL A 5 -1.89 27.72 -11.14
N ALA A 6 -1.92 28.45 -10.03
CA ALA A 6 -2.00 27.84 -8.69
C ALA A 6 -3.24 26.92 -8.55
N GLN A 7 -4.38 27.35 -9.08
CA GLN A 7 -5.61 26.53 -9.06
C GLN A 7 -5.50 25.25 -9.90
N ARG A 8 -4.87 25.33 -11.08
CA ARG A 8 -4.66 24.14 -11.94
C ARG A 8 -3.71 23.14 -11.29
N VAL A 9 -2.60 23.62 -10.73
CA VAL A 9 -1.63 22.78 -10.02
C VAL A 9 -2.30 22.09 -8.83
N PHE A 10 -3.10 22.82 -8.06
CA PHE A 10 -3.83 22.27 -6.93
C PHE A 10 -4.84 21.19 -7.35
N LEU A 11 -5.58 21.40 -8.45
CA LEU A 11 -6.50 20.41 -9.00
C LEU A 11 -5.77 19.15 -9.46
N LEU A 12 -4.60 19.31 -10.10
CA LEU A 12 -3.75 18.19 -10.51
C LEU A 12 -3.30 17.34 -9.32
N PHE A 13 -2.81 17.97 -8.24
CA PHE A 13 -2.42 17.22 -7.02
C PHE A 13 -3.58 16.47 -6.40
N ASN A 14 -4.79 17.03 -6.41
CA ASN A 14 -5.96 16.32 -5.93
C ASN A 14 -6.31 15.11 -6.80
N LEU A 15 -6.19 15.24 -8.13
CA LEU A 15 -6.40 14.12 -9.04
C LEU A 15 -5.39 12.99 -8.79
N ILE A 16 -4.11 13.34 -8.65
CA ILE A 16 -3.05 12.37 -8.32
C ILE A 16 -3.36 11.69 -6.98
N ALA A 17 -3.80 12.44 -5.97
CA ALA A 17 -4.15 11.89 -4.67
C ALA A 17 -5.33 10.90 -4.76
N VAL A 18 -6.35 11.19 -5.57
CA VAL A 18 -7.47 10.24 -5.84
C VAL A 18 -6.94 8.95 -6.43
N LEU A 19 -6.13 9.05 -7.48
CA LEU A 19 -5.57 7.88 -8.17
C LEU A 19 -4.67 7.06 -7.24
N ALA A 20 -3.84 7.71 -6.43
CA ALA A 20 -2.97 7.05 -5.47
C ALA A 20 -3.76 6.25 -4.42
N VAL A 21 -4.78 6.85 -3.82
CA VAL A 21 -5.63 6.16 -2.82
C VAL A 21 -6.44 5.05 -3.47
N ALA A 22 -7.01 5.27 -4.66
CA ALA A 22 -7.72 4.24 -5.41
C ALA A 22 -6.82 3.04 -5.72
N TYR A 23 -5.56 3.28 -6.07
CA TYR A 23 -4.57 2.24 -6.32
C TYR A 23 -4.29 1.41 -5.05
N VAL A 24 -4.09 2.06 -3.89
CA VAL A 24 -3.90 1.35 -2.61
C VAL A 24 -5.10 0.50 -2.26
N VAL A 25 -6.32 1.03 -2.41
CA VAL A 25 -7.54 0.27 -2.13
C VAL A 25 -7.66 -0.93 -3.08
N HIS A 26 -7.38 -0.74 -4.35
CA HIS A 26 -7.39 -1.81 -5.35
C HIS A 26 -6.38 -2.91 -5.00
N ASP A 27 -5.16 -2.55 -4.59
CA ASP A 27 -4.13 -3.49 -4.18
C ASP A 27 -4.54 -4.32 -2.95
N ILE A 28 -5.08 -3.66 -1.91
CA ILE A 28 -5.60 -4.35 -0.71
C ILE A 28 -6.72 -5.33 -1.08
N VAL A 29 -7.64 -4.94 -1.96
CA VAL A 29 -8.74 -5.79 -2.41
C VAL A 29 -8.20 -6.98 -3.21
N ASN A 30 -7.20 -6.78 -4.07
CA ASN A 30 -6.57 -7.85 -4.84
C ASN A 30 -5.90 -8.86 -3.91
N VAL A 31 -5.03 -8.44 -2.99
CA VAL A 31 -4.36 -9.32 -2.04
C VAL A 31 -5.39 -10.11 -1.21
N THR A 32 -6.46 -9.46 -0.77
CA THR A 32 -7.52 -10.14 0.00
C THR A 32 -8.28 -11.15 -0.87
N SER A 33 -8.53 -10.84 -2.14
CA SER A 33 -9.18 -11.72 -3.11
C SER A 33 -8.29 -12.93 -3.46
N GLU A 34 -7.00 -12.70 -3.66
CA GLU A 34 -6.02 -13.76 -3.93
C GLU A 34 -5.91 -14.73 -2.74
N LEU A 35 -5.92 -14.20 -1.51
CA LEU A 35 -5.97 -14.99 -0.30
C LEU A 35 -7.26 -15.83 -0.22
N ALA A 36 -8.43 -15.24 -0.52
CA ALA A 36 -9.71 -15.94 -0.52
C ALA A 36 -9.77 -17.04 -1.58
N ASN A 37 -9.15 -16.83 -2.74
CA ASN A 37 -9.06 -17.79 -3.84
C ASN A 37 -7.94 -18.82 -3.66
N LYS A 38 -7.20 -18.79 -2.54
CA LYS A 38 -6.06 -19.67 -2.25
C LYS A 38 -5.05 -19.72 -3.38
N GLN A 39 -4.67 -18.57 -3.89
CA GLN A 39 -3.65 -18.47 -4.93
C GLN A 39 -2.31 -19.00 -4.39
N PRO A 40 -1.54 -19.79 -5.18
CA PRO A 40 -0.30 -20.40 -4.70
C PRO A 40 0.81 -19.39 -4.40
N VAL A 41 0.74 -18.19 -4.98
CA VAL A 41 1.72 -17.12 -4.79
C VAL A 41 1.00 -15.78 -4.68
N ILE A 42 1.30 -15.02 -3.64
CA ILE A 42 0.73 -13.68 -3.40
C ILE A 42 1.88 -12.68 -3.24
N PRO A 43 2.04 -11.73 -4.17
CA PRO A 43 2.99 -10.64 -4.03
C PRO A 43 2.43 -9.56 -3.10
N LEU A 44 3.20 -9.13 -2.10
CA LEU A 44 2.85 -8.05 -1.19
C LEU A 44 3.89 -6.93 -1.26
N ASP A 45 3.51 -5.78 -1.81
CA ASP A 45 4.36 -4.59 -1.82
C ASP A 45 4.01 -3.67 -0.64
N THR A 46 4.84 -3.71 0.40
CA THR A 46 4.65 -2.89 1.61
C THR A 46 4.77 -1.39 1.34
N GLY A 47 5.43 -1.01 0.26
CA GLY A 47 5.66 0.39 -0.10
C GLY A 47 4.43 1.11 -0.63
N ILE A 48 3.49 0.38 -1.24
CA ILE A 48 2.27 0.95 -1.81
C ILE A 48 1.42 1.66 -0.74
N SER A 49 1.40 1.15 0.48
CA SER A 49 0.63 1.71 1.59
C SER A 49 1.00 3.18 1.91
N TYR A 50 2.24 3.60 1.64
CA TYR A 50 2.66 5.00 1.85
C TYR A 50 1.99 5.98 0.89
N LEU A 51 1.40 5.53 -0.21
CA LEU A 51 0.60 6.38 -1.10
C LEU A 51 -0.66 6.93 -0.39
N LEU A 52 -1.08 6.33 0.72
CA LEU A 52 -2.15 6.88 1.57
C LEU A 52 -1.83 8.28 2.09
N LEU A 53 -0.56 8.63 2.24
CA LEU A 53 -0.17 9.98 2.64
C LEU A 53 -0.63 11.05 1.64
N MET A 54 -0.85 10.69 0.37
CA MET A 54 -1.42 11.60 -0.63
C MET A 54 -2.84 12.06 -0.27
N SER A 55 -3.57 11.31 0.57
CA SER A 55 -4.91 11.69 1.04
C SER A 55 -4.92 13.00 1.85
N VAL A 56 -3.78 13.42 2.40
CA VAL A 56 -3.63 14.71 3.12
C VAL A 56 -3.98 15.89 2.20
N PHE A 57 -3.73 15.79 0.89
CA PHE A 57 -4.10 16.82 -0.07
C PHE A 57 -5.62 17.04 -0.16
N TRP A 58 -6.43 16.00 0.07
CA TRP A 58 -7.89 16.14 0.11
C TRP A 58 -8.33 16.95 1.32
N LEU A 59 -7.74 16.69 2.48
CA LEU A 59 -8.08 17.45 3.68
C LEU A 59 -7.69 18.92 3.52
N LEU A 60 -6.51 19.19 2.95
CA LEU A 60 -6.07 20.56 2.64
C LEU A 60 -7.04 21.24 1.66
N SER A 61 -7.53 20.50 0.66
CA SER A 61 -8.50 21.00 -0.31
C SER A 61 -9.82 21.35 0.37
N LEU A 62 -10.31 20.48 1.25
CA LEU A 62 -11.54 20.68 1.99
C LEU A 62 -11.44 21.90 2.91
N VAL A 63 -10.35 22.04 3.64
CA VAL A 63 -10.09 23.21 4.49
C VAL A 63 -10.07 24.50 3.67
N GLN A 64 -9.41 24.52 2.52
CA GLN A 64 -9.37 25.68 1.65
C GLN A 64 -10.76 25.99 1.04
N PHE A 65 -11.51 24.99 0.65
CA PHE A 65 -12.86 25.18 0.11
C PHE A 65 -13.81 25.78 1.15
N VAL A 66 -13.82 25.21 2.37
CA VAL A 66 -14.64 25.73 3.48
C VAL A 66 -14.19 27.13 3.88
N GLY A 67 -12.87 27.38 3.89
CA GLY A 67 -12.29 28.67 4.23
C GLY A 67 -12.68 29.81 3.28
N ARG A 68 -12.85 29.50 1.99
CA ARG A 68 -13.33 30.48 1.01
C ARG A 68 -14.82 30.83 1.20
N ARG A 69 -15.62 29.87 1.67
CA ARG A 69 -17.06 30.03 1.81
C ARG A 69 -17.48 30.66 3.14
N ASN A 70 -16.81 30.31 4.23
CA ASN A 70 -17.12 30.84 5.56
C ASN A 70 -15.88 30.86 6.45
N LYS A 71 -15.32 32.06 6.69
CA LYS A 71 -14.10 32.26 7.49
C LYS A 71 -14.27 31.95 9.00
N GLN A 72 -15.50 31.91 9.49
CA GLN A 72 -15.79 31.63 10.92
C GLN A 72 -16.14 30.16 11.17
N HIS A 73 -16.04 29.30 10.16
CA HIS A 73 -16.41 27.89 10.32
C HIS A 73 -15.43 27.18 11.27
N PHE A 74 -15.97 26.30 12.11
CA PHE A 74 -15.20 25.47 13.07
C PHE A 74 -14.00 24.76 12.42
N VAL A 75 -14.16 24.25 11.21
CA VAL A 75 -13.10 23.57 10.43
C VAL A 75 -11.87 24.45 10.23
N ILE A 76 -12.03 25.78 10.06
CA ILE A 76 -10.89 26.69 9.87
C ILE A 76 -10.15 26.90 11.18
N ARG A 77 -10.89 27.05 12.27
CA ARG A 77 -10.31 27.24 13.61
C ARG A 77 -9.43 26.05 14.02
N TRP A 78 -9.84 24.84 13.64
CA TRP A 78 -9.16 23.58 13.96
C TRP A 78 -8.38 22.99 12.80
N SER A 79 -8.23 23.73 11.70
CA SER A 79 -7.63 23.22 10.45
C SER A 79 -6.24 22.62 10.64
N SER A 80 -5.39 23.28 11.43
CA SER A 80 -4.04 22.80 11.70
C SER A 80 -4.05 21.46 12.45
N GLN A 81 -4.89 21.33 13.46
CA GLN A 81 -5.00 20.09 14.25
C GLN A 81 -5.62 18.96 13.42
N LEU A 82 -6.61 19.26 12.57
CA LEU A 82 -7.21 18.30 11.66
C LEU A 82 -6.20 17.78 10.64
N VAL A 83 -5.38 18.65 10.06
CA VAL A 83 -4.36 18.27 9.08
C VAL A 83 -3.28 17.42 9.75
N ILE A 84 -2.79 17.82 10.92
CA ILE A 84 -1.78 17.07 11.66
C ILE A 84 -2.34 15.70 12.10
N GLY A 85 -3.54 15.68 12.67
CA GLY A 85 -4.20 14.45 13.11
C GLY A 85 -4.41 13.48 11.95
N TRP A 86 -4.87 13.97 10.79
CA TRP A 86 -5.05 13.17 9.60
C TRP A 86 -3.72 12.62 9.06
N PHE A 87 -2.66 13.45 9.05
CA PHE A 87 -1.33 13.03 8.63
C PHE A 87 -0.81 11.90 9.50
N ILE A 88 -0.90 12.02 10.83
CA ILE A 88 -0.50 10.99 11.78
C ILE A 88 -1.33 9.71 11.56
N THR A 89 -2.64 9.85 11.41
CA THR A 89 -3.53 8.70 11.14
C THR A 89 -3.16 7.99 9.84
N SER A 90 -2.90 8.74 8.77
CA SER A 90 -2.48 8.17 7.48
C SER A 90 -1.13 7.47 7.59
N LEU A 91 -0.20 7.99 8.38
CA LEU A 91 1.10 7.37 8.63
C LEU A 91 0.95 6.04 9.41
N LEU A 92 0.10 6.05 10.45
CA LEU A 92 -0.20 4.84 11.22
C LEU A 92 -0.85 3.78 10.34
N LEU A 93 -1.84 4.15 9.52
CA LEU A 93 -2.48 3.23 8.59
C LEU A 93 -1.48 2.66 7.57
N ALA A 94 -0.61 3.51 7.01
CA ALA A 94 0.42 3.06 6.07
C ALA A 94 1.38 2.03 6.69
N TYR A 95 1.63 2.12 7.99
CA TYR A 95 2.44 1.17 8.73
C TYR A 95 1.66 -0.09 9.11
N PHE A 96 0.44 0.05 9.64
CA PHE A 96 -0.32 -1.09 10.16
C PHE A 96 -0.92 -1.98 9.07
N ILE A 97 -1.32 -1.43 7.92
CA ILE A 97 -1.95 -2.20 6.83
C ILE A 97 -1.03 -3.35 6.39
N PRO A 98 0.24 -3.14 5.99
CA PRO A 98 1.10 -4.24 5.57
C PRO A 98 1.36 -5.24 6.69
N VAL A 99 1.50 -4.78 7.95
CA VAL A 99 1.69 -5.70 9.10
C VAL A 99 0.49 -6.61 9.29
N VAL A 100 -0.72 -6.07 9.22
CA VAL A 100 -1.96 -6.87 9.35
C VAL A 100 -2.11 -7.84 8.18
N LEU A 101 -1.79 -7.42 6.96
CA LEU A 101 -1.84 -8.28 5.78
C LEU A 101 -0.83 -9.43 5.89
N GLN A 102 0.41 -9.16 6.31
CA GLN A 102 1.42 -10.19 6.57
C GLN A 102 0.92 -11.22 7.59
N GLN A 103 0.42 -10.75 8.74
CA GLN A 103 -0.12 -11.65 9.78
C GLN A 103 -1.28 -12.51 9.25
N ARG A 104 -2.15 -11.95 8.42
CA ARG A 104 -3.25 -12.70 7.80
C ARG A 104 -2.75 -13.77 6.84
N LEU A 105 -1.73 -13.48 6.03
CA LEU A 105 -1.11 -14.44 5.13
C LEU A 105 -0.42 -15.57 5.90
N GLU A 106 0.35 -15.26 6.93
CA GLU A 106 1.01 -16.25 7.80
C GLU A 106 -0.01 -17.15 8.51
N GLN A 107 -1.09 -16.57 9.04
CA GLN A 107 -2.18 -17.35 9.68
C GLN A 107 -2.91 -18.26 8.67
N ALA A 108 -2.93 -17.90 7.41
CA ALA A 108 -3.49 -18.74 6.36
C ALA A 108 -2.53 -19.83 5.86
N GLY A 109 -1.31 -19.92 6.42
CA GLY A 109 -0.32 -20.94 6.07
C GLY A 109 0.65 -20.57 4.96
N TYR A 110 0.69 -19.29 4.56
CA TYR A 110 1.66 -18.80 3.59
C TYR A 110 3.00 -18.52 4.26
N ILE A 111 4.08 -18.85 3.56
CA ILE A 111 5.46 -18.66 4.01
C ILE A 111 6.07 -17.48 3.25
N PRO A 112 6.63 -16.47 3.96
CA PRO A 112 7.31 -15.38 3.28
C PRO A 112 8.60 -15.85 2.62
N CYS A 113 8.79 -15.52 1.36
CA CYS A 113 10.03 -15.70 0.64
C CYS A 113 10.89 -14.43 0.76
N ASP A 114 12.00 -14.50 1.47
CA ASP A 114 13.02 -13.46 1.49
C ASP A 114 13.83 -13.52 0.18
N ALA A 115 13.25 -13.03 -0.92
CA ALA A 115 13.99 -12.86 -2.15
C ALA A 115 14.76 -11.53 -2.11
N PRO A 116 16.10 -11.53 -1.97
CA PRO A 116 16.88 -10.31 -1.76
C PRO A 116 16.89 -9.34 -2.95
N GLN A 117 16.22 -9.68 -4.04
CA GLN A 117 16.27 -8.93 -5.31
C GLN A 117 14.96 -8.24 -5.72
N VAL A 118 13.85 -8.49 -5.05
CA VAL A 118 12.60 -7.82 -5.41
C VAL A 118 12.47 -6.52 -4.63
N VAL A 119 13.16 -5.50 -5.13
CA VAL A 119 12.97 -4.12 -4.66
C VAL A 119 11.63 -3.64 -5.18
N SER A 120 10.77 -3.13 -4.30
CA SER A 120 9.53 -2.48 -4.71
C SER A 120 9.78 -1.48 -5.84
N ARG A 121 9.03 -1.59 -6.94
CA ARG A 121 9.15 -0.69 -8.10
C ARG A 121 8.70 0.74 -7.79
N ILE A 122 7.93 0.94 -6.73
CA ILE A 122 7.27 2.22 -6.43
C ILE A 122 7.88 2.91 -5.21
N SER A 123 8.45 2.16 -4.28
CA SER A 123 9.03 2.73 -3.07
C SER A 123 10.27 1.93 -2.63
N ARG A 124 11.04 2.49 -1.68
CA ARG A 124 12.12 1.76 -1.00
C ARG A 124 11.61 0.69 -0.02
N GLY A 125 10.33 0.30 -0.10
CA GLY A 125 9.75 -0.80 0.67
C GLY A 125 10.26 -2.15 0.20
N ALA A 126 10.18 -3.15 1.07
CA ALA A 126 10.42 -4.53 0.68
C ALA A 126 9.20 -5.07 -0.07
N SER A 127 9.41 -5.68 -1.23
CA SER A 127 8.41 -6.52 -1.87
C SER A 127 8.60 -7.93 -1.33
N LEU A 128 7.58 -8.44 -0.64
CA LEU A 128 7.57 -9.78 -0.09
C LEU A 128 6.72 -10.67 -1.01
N ILE A 129 7.19 -11.88 -1.27
CA ILE A 129 6.43 -12.89 -1.99
C ILE A 129 6.00 -13.94 -0.97
N PHE A 130 4.71 -14.20 -0.89
CA PHE A 130 4.14 -15.23 -0.04
C PHE A 130 3.77 -16.45 -0.87
N VAL A 131 4.18 -17.64 -0.43
CA VAL A 131 3.94 -18.93 -1.11
C VAL A 131 3.14 -19.83 -0.19
N ASP A 132 2.12 -20.51 -0.73
CA ASP A 132 1.30 -21.45 0.03
C ASP A 132 2.13 -22.66 0.50
N GLY A 133 2.40 -22.74 1.81
CA GLY A 133 3.16 -23.84 2.41
C GLY A 133 2.48 -25.21 2.30
N GLN A 134 1.16 -25.27 2.10
CA GLN A 134 0.42 -26.52 1.99
C GLN A 134 0.50 -27.12 0.58
N ALA A 135 0.56 -26.28 -0.45
CA ALA A 135 0.68 -26.75 -1.83
C ALA A 135 1.99 -27.51 -2.09
N PHE A 136 3.04 -27.18 -1.32
CA PHE A 136 4.37 -27.77 -1.48
C PHE A 136 4.68 -28.93 -0.53
N SER A 137 4.03 -29.01 0.62
CA SER A 137 4.24 -30.12 1.58
C SER A 137 3.67 -31.46 1.11
N ALA A 138 2.85 -31.46 0.06
CA ALA A 138 2.24 -32.67 -0.49
C ALA A 138 3.18 -33.50 -1.39
N GLN A 139 4.34 -32.96 -1.79
CA GLN A 139 5.15 -33.58 -2.83
C GLN A 139 6.50 -34.16 -2.38
N ASP A 140 7.08 -33.77 -1.24
CA ASP A 140 8.29 -34.43 -0.69
C ASP A 140 8.63 -34.03 0.76
N SER A 141 9.34 -34.93 1.46
CA SER A 141 9.57 -34.94 2.91
C SER A 141 10.61 -33.93 3.45
N GLN A 142 10.95 -32.85 2.75
CA GLN A 142 11.91 -31.84 3.20
C GLN A 142 11.47 -30.40 2.94
N PRO A 143 10.70 -29.76 3.87
CA PRO A 143 10.07 -28.47 3.63
C PRO A 143 11.06 -27.26 3.55
N ALA A 144 12.22 -27.35 4.17
CA ALA A 144 13.13 -26.19 4.26
C ALA A 144 13.96 -25.93 2.99
N ILE A 145 14.39 -26.98 2.30
CA ILE A 145 15.26 -26.83 1.10
C ILE A 145 14.42 -26.44 -0.13
N GLN A 146 13.16 -26.84 -0.18
CA GLN A 146 12.25 -26.55 -1.28
C GLN A 146 11.76 -25.10 -1.27
N SER A 147 11.50 -24.51 -0.11
CA SER A 147 11.08 -23.10 -0.02
C SER A 147 12.13 -22.17 -0.63
N GLU A 148 13.42 -22.43 -0.38
CA GLU A 148 14.52 -21.62 -0.89
C GLU A 148 14.71 -21.81 -2.43
N GLN A 149 14.51 -23.00 -2.96
CA GLN A 149 14.55 -23.27 -4.40
C GLN A 149 13.35 -22.66 -5.14
N VAL A 150 12.15 -22.75 -4.57
CA VAL A 150 10.94 -22.15 -5.14
C VAL A 150 11.02 -20.64 -5.12
N CYS A 151 11.48 -20.05 -4.01
CA CYS A 151 11.73 -18.62 -3.93
C CYS A 151 12.78 -18.15 -4.95
N GLY A 152 13.82 -18.94 -5.19
CA GLY A 152 14.86 -18.68 -6.20
C GLY A 152 14.34 -18.73 -7.64
N LEU A 153 13.48 -19.68 -7.97
CA LEU A 153 12.87 -19.81 -9.30
C LEU A 153 11.93 -18.66 -9.63
N PHE A 154 11.13 -18.20 -8.67
CA PHE A 154 10.27 -17.03 -8.85
C PHE A 154 11.07 -15.72 -8.93
N ALA A 155 12.15 -15.58 -8.18
CA ALA A 155 13.04 -14.43 -8.28
C ALA A 155 13.73 -14.35 -9.66
N SER A 156 14.10 -15.46 -10.27
CA SER A 156 14.71 -15.50 -11.60
C SER A 156 13.69 -15.30 -12.73
N GLY A 157 12.44 -15.74 -12.57
CA GLY A 157 11.37 -15.58 -13.55
C GLY A 157 10.87 -14.13 -13.69
N LEU A 158 10.87 -13.37 -12.60
CA LEU A 158 10.46 -11.95 -12.60
C LEU A 158 11.52 -10.99 -13.17
N SER A 159 12.76 -11.46 -13.37
CA SER A 159 13.83 -10.66 -13.97
C SER A 159 13.86 -10.76 -15.51
N ALA A 160 12.97 -11.55 -16.14
CA ALA A 160 12.96 -11.83 -17.59
C ALA A 160 11.87 -11.08 -18.38
N GLU A 161 11.05 -10.21 -17.74
CA GLU A 161 10.12 -9.29 -18.37
C GLU A 161 10.50 -7.83 -18.03
#